data_a1ea9f5eedba89292f70341507c13201
#
_entry.id   a1ea9f5eedba89292f70341507c13201
#
_cell.length_a   1.000
_cell.length_b   1.000
_cell.length_c   1.000
_cell.angle_alpha   90.00
_cell.angle_beta   90.00
_cell.angle_gamma   90.00
#
_symmetry.space_group_name_H-M   'P 1'
#
loop_
_entity.id
_entity.type
_entity.pdbx_description
1 polymer ?
#
loop_
_entity_poly.entity_id
_entity_poly.type
_entity_poly.pdbx_seq_one_letter_code
_entity_poly.pdbx_strand_id
1 'polypeptide(L)'
;MHFPCTPLHRPSPLHIFWVPMPTAVVVRTPPAPTAADVHAWLCRQHVLLEHERGEERAQNALLLSQCAPRVLARHGLALLGLSVSRTFTGEGGKILVELQNSTAMHSTSALSQHTFRPGDLCALEEHDAKKQAQDMVRGVVYRVNATSLTVALDERSGSQEDNDAGLMPLLQVVKLANEASFERVCLTLL
;
A
#
# COMPACT_ATOMS: atom_id res chain seq x y z
N MET A 1 -62.81 -56.18 19.52
CA MET A 1 -61.39 -55.99 19.33
C MET A 1 -60.90 -55.01 20.41
N HIS A 2 -60.27 -55.55 21.45
CA HIS A 2 -59.76 -54.76 22.57
C HIS A 2 -58.35 -54.41 22.34
N PHE A 3 -57.99 -53.08 22.30
CA PHE A 3 -56.65 -52.59 22.33
C PHE A 3 -56.19 -52.37 23.78
N PRO A 4 -55.09 -52.92 24.22
CA PRO A 4 -54.56 -52.63 25.55
C PRO A 4 -53.84 -51.26 25.59
N CYS A 5 -54.24 -50.43 26.56
CA CYS A 5 -53.56 -49.22 26.96
C CYS A 5 -52.21 -49.55 27.62
N THR A 6 -51.14 -49.16 27.05
CA THR A 6 -49.81 -49.16 27.69
C THR A 6 -49.63 -47.93 28.60
N PRO A 7 -49.14 -48.07 29.84
CA PRO A 7 -48.93 -46.92 30.73
C PRO A 7 -47.75 -46.05 30.30
N LEU A 8 -47.95 -44.74 30.27
CA LEU A 8 -46.92 -43.72 30.06
C LEU A 8 -45.86 -43.79 31.13
N HIS A 9 -44.64 -44.04 30.65
CA HIS A 9 -43.44 -44.02 31.47
C HIS A 9 -43.17 -42.58 31.95
N ARG A 10 -43.21 -42.32 33.26
CA ARG A 10 -42.83 -41.06 33.89
C ARG A 10 -41.31 -40.84 33.70
N PRO A 11 -40.86 -39.70 33.18
CA PRO A 11 -39.43 -39.42 33.13
C PRO A 11 -38.92 -39.20 34.56
N SER A 12 -37.79 -39.82 34.85
CA SER A 12 -37.06 -39.69 36.11
C SER A 12 -36.59 -38.24 36.31
N PRO A 13 -36.53 -37.74 37.56
CA PRO A 13 -36.02 -36.40 37.82
C PRO A 13 -34.57 -36.32 37.43
N LEU A 14 -34.25 -35.35 36.55
CA LEU A 14 -32.86 -35.02 36.18
C LEU A 14 -32.11 -34.63 37.45
N HIS A 15 -31.17 -35.46 37.88
CA HIS A 15 -30.14 -35.08 38.84
C HIS A 15 -29.26 -34.00 38.22
N ILE A 16 -29.54 -32.75 38.58
CA ILE A 16 -28.67 -31.61 38.27
C ILE A 16 -27.40 -31.84 39.08
N PHE A 17 -26.36 -32.33 38.38
CA PHE A 17 -25.02 -32.35 38.93
C PHE A 17 -24.56 -30.88 39.09
N TRP A 18 -24.53 -30.43 40.33
CA TRP A 18 -23.97 -29.14 40.70
C TRP A 18 -22.44 -29.24 40.49
N VAL A 19 -21.95 -28.78 39.35
CA VAL A 19 -20.51 -28.64 39.10
C VAL A 19 -20.06 -27.40 39.87
N PRO A 20 -19.16 -27.50 40.86
CA PRO A 20 -18.66 -26.31 41.56
C PRO A 20 -17.98 -25.44 40.53
N MET A 21 -18.40 -24.17 40.41
CA MET A 21 -17.74 -23.17 39.61
C MET A 21 -16.26 -23.13 39.98
N PRO A 22 -15.34 -23.15 39.00
CA PRO A 22 -13.93 -23.04 39.30
C PRO A 22 -13.69 -21.74 40.05
N THR A 23 -13.08 -21.85 41.21
CA THR A 23 -12.62 -20.72 42.03
C THR A 23 -11.97 -19.68 41.13
N ALA A 24 -12.41 -18.41 41.28
CA ALA A 24 -11.97 -17.29 40.46
C ALA A 24 -10.46 -17.33 40.23
N VAL A 25 -10.07 -17.51 38.99
CA VAL A 25 -8.66 -17.37 38.59
C VAL A 25 -8.29 -15.94 38.89
N VAL A 26 -7.50 -15.72 39.91
CA VAL A 26 -6.90 -14.40 40.23
C VAL A 26 -5.96 -14.08 39.07
N VAL A 27 -6.48 -13.37 38.07
CA VAL A 27 -5.65 -12.81 37.03
C VAL A 27 -4.77 -11.74 37.66
N ARG A 28 -3.54 -12.12 38.02
CA ARG A 28 -2.54 -11.14 38.45
C ARG A 28 -2.26 -10.24 37.26
N THR A 29 -2.70 -9.02 37.33
CA THR A 29 -2.30 -7.96 36.39
C THR A 29 -0.78 -7.89 36.41
N PRO A 30 -0.10 -8.03 35.27
CA PRO A 30 1.35 -7.89 35.21
C PRO A 30 1.75 -6.49 35.76
N PRO A 31 2.90 -6.36 36.43
CA PRO A 31 3.37 -5.06 36.88
C PRO A 31 3.49 -4.10 35.71
N ALA A 32 3.24 -2.82 35.94
CA ALA A 32 3.39 -1.79 34.92
C ALA A 32 4.85 -1.83 34.37
N PRO A 33 5.05 -1.70 33.05
CA PRO A 33 6.37 -1.75 32.44
C PRO A 33 7.23 -0.60 32.98
N THR A 34 8.49 -0.87 33.27
CA THR A 34 9.47 0.14 33.65
C THR A 34 9.94 0.93 32.42
N ALA A 35 10.55 2.11 32.62
CA ALA A 35 11.17 2.86 31.51
C ALA A 35 12.22 2.03 30.76
N ALA A 36 12.96 1.16 31.45
CA ALA A 36 13.93 0.25 30.84
C ALA A 36 13.26 -0.81 29.94
N ASP A 37 12.11 -1.33 30.36
CA ASP A 37 11.35 -2.30 29.55
C ASP A 37 10.81 -1.66 28.28
N VAL A 38 10.29 -0.43 28.39
CA VAL A 38 9.81 0.36 27.24
C VAL A 38 10.97 0.62 26.28
N HIS A 39 12.12 1.07 26.77
CA HIS A 39 13.29 1.32 25.93
C HIS A 39 13.78 0.04 25.21
N ALA A 40 13.87 -1.08 25.93
CA ALA A 40 14.27 -2.36 25.34
C ALA A 40 13.25 -2.84 24.27
N TRP A 41 11.96 -2.56 24.47
CA TRP A 41 10.93 -2.85 23.50
C TRP A 41 11.09 -1.97 22.23
N LEU A 42 11.30 -0.65 22.40
CA LEU A 42 11.53 0.28 21.30
C LEU A 42 12.75 -0.13 20.46
N CYS A 43 13.86 -0.47 21.07
CA CYS A 43 15.05 -0.94 20.38
C CYS A 43 14.76 -2.20 19.53
N ARG A 44 13.99 -3.15 20.06
CA ARG A 44 13.59 -4.34 19.30
C ARG A 44 12.69 -4.00 18.12
N GLN A 45 11.72 -3.09 18.32
CA GLN A 45 10.85 -2.65 17.22
C GLN A 45 11.65 -1.97 16.10
N HIS A 46 12.63 -1.14 16.46
CA HIS A 46 13.49 -0.48 15.48
C HIS A 46 14.26 -1.50 14.61
N VAL A 47 14.86 -2.51 15.23
CA VAL A 47 15.56 -3.57 14.49
C VAL A 47 14.62 -4.33 13.55
N LEU A 48 13.41 -4.67 14.01
CA LEU A 48 12.43 -5.37 13.18
C LEU A 48 11.99 -4.52 11.99
N LEU A 49 11.74 -3.23 12.20
CA LEU A 49 11.37 -2.30 11.13
C LEU A 49 12.49 -2.14 10.09
N GLU A 50 13.76 -2.09 10.52
CA GLU A 50 14.88 -2.02 9.58
C GLU A 50 15.01 -3.31 8.75
N HIS A 51 14.76 -4.48 9.33
CA HIS A 51 14.70 -5.73 8.58
C HIS A 51 13.57 -5.73 7.56
N GLU A 52 12.36 -5.37 7.96
CA GLU A 52 11.18 -5.29 7.07
C GLU A 52 11.43 -4.32 5.91
N ARG A 53 12.01 -3.14 6.21
CA ARG A 53 12.42 -2.17 5.21
C ARG A 53 13.43 -2.73 4.20
N GLY A 54 14.42 -3.47 4.69
CA GLY A 54 15.43 -4.13 3.86
C GLY A 54 14.81 -5.14 2.90
N GLU A 55 13.94 -5.99 3.38
CA GLU A 55 13.23 -7.00 2.57
C GLU A 55 12.30 -6.35 1.55
N GLU A 56 11.53 -5.34 1.93
CA GLU A 56 10.64 -4.62 1.00
C GLU A 56 11.44 -3.95 -0.13
N ARG A 57 12.57 -3.31 0.19
CA ARG A 57 13.47 -2.74 -0.82
C ARG A 57 14.02 -3.79 -1.77
N ALA A 58 14.51 -4.91 -1.23
CA ALA A 58 15.07 -6.00 -2.03
C ALA A 58 14.00 -6.60 -2.96
N GLN A 59 12.81 -6.84 -2.44
CA GLN A 59 11.69 -7.36 -3.22
C GLN A 59 11.25 -6.39 -4.33
N ASN A 60 11.14 -5.10 -4.03
CA ASN A 60 10.81 -4.08 -5.04
C ASN A 60 11.90 -3.94 -6.10
N ALA A 61 13.17 -3.91 -5.71
CA ALA A 61 14.30 -3.87 -6.66
C ALA A 61 14.29 -5.08 -7.58
N LEU A 62 14.00 -6.27 -7.05
CA LEU A 62 13.89 -7.49 -7.84
C LEU A 62 12.73 -7.41 -8.85
N LEU A 63 11.55 -6.99 -8.41
CA LEU A 63 10.38 -6.82 -9.27
C LEU A 63 10.64 -5.81 -10.38
N LEU A 64 11.21 -4.66 -10.07
CA LEU A 64 11.51 -3.61 -11.04
C LEU A 64 12.60 -4.02 -12.05
N SER A 65 13.59 -4.82 -11.63
CA SER A 65 14.68 -5.25 -12.50
C SER A 65 14.31 -6.42 -13.41
N GLN A 66 13.44 -7.33 -12.94
CA GLN A 66 13.15 -8.58 -13.64
C GLN A 66 11.79 -8.60 -14.34
N CYS A 67 10.83 -7.79 -13.90
CA CYS A 67 9.50 -7.79 -14.47
C CYS A 67 9.35 -6.77 -15.59
N ALA A 68 8.75 -7.21 -16.71
CA ALA A 68 8.33 -6.30 -17.76
C ALA A 68 7.21 -5.37 -17.24
N PRO A 69 7.14 -4.09 -17.70
CA PRO A 69 6.13 -3.13 -17.25
C PRO A 69 4.68 -3.65 -17.34
N ARG A 70 4.37 -4.46 -18.34
CA ARG A 70 3.05 -5.09 -18.49
C ARG A 70 2.72 -6.09 -17.37
N VAL A 71 3.73 -6.75 -16.82
CA VAL A 71 3.55 -7.68 -15.69
C VAL A 71 3.28 -6.88 -14.43
N LEU A 72 4.04 -5.81 -14.19
CA LEU A 72 3.81 -4.89 -13.08
C LEU A 72 2.39 -4.29 -13.14
N ALA A 73 1.93 -3.90 -14.33
CA ALA A 73 0.58 -3.37 -14.52
C ALA A 73 -0.51 -4.40 -14.17
N ARG A 74 -0.32 -5.69 -14.49
CA ARG A 74 -1.27 -6.76 -14.10
C ARG A 74 -1.38 -6.92 -12.59
N HIS A 75 -0.30 -6.65 -11.86
CA HIS A 75 -0.28 -6.66 -10.39
C HIS A 75 -0.73 -5.31 -9.78
N GLY A 76 -1.11 -4.34 -10.62
CA GLY A 76 -1.52 -3.02 -10.16
C GLY A 76 -0.37 -2.15 -9.63
N LEU A 77 0.87 -2.53 -9.90
CA LEU A 77 2.10 -1.82 -9.49
C LEU A 77 2.58 -0.81 -10.55
N ALA A 78 1.98 -0.81 -11.73
CA ALA A 78 2.27 0.15 -12.77
C ALA A 78 1.00 0.58 -13.50
N LEU A 79 1.01 1.79 -14.05
CA LEU A 79 0.03 2.31 -14.99
C LEU A 79 0.77 2.66 -16.28
N LEU A 80 0.27 2.19 -17.41
CA LEU A 80 0.91 2.31 -18.71
C LEU A 80 0.08 3.17 -19.66
N GLY A 81 0.73 3.83 -20.62
CA GLY A 81 0.06 4.58 -21.68
C GLY A 81 -0.69 5.79 -21.15
N LEU A 82 -0.10 6.49 -20.21
CA LEU A 82 -0.64 7.72 -19.64
C LEU A 82 -0.15 8.93 -20.47
N SER A 83 -0.95 9.98 -20.48
CA SER A 83 -0.58 11.30 -21.00
C SER A 83 -0.75 12.36 -19.92
N VAL A 84 0.06 13.41 -20.00
CA VAL A 84 -0.09 14.58 -19.14
C VAL A 84 -1.35 15.34 -19.57
N SER A 85 -2.31 15.43 -18.67
CA SER A 85 -3.54 16.22 -18.89
C SER A 85 -3.34 17.67 -18.48
N ARG A 86 -2.64 17.87 -17.35
CA ARG A 86 -2.43 19.21 -16.79
C ARG A 86 -1.21 19.21 -15.86
N THR A 87 -0.48 20.32 -15.88
CA THR A 87 0.58 20.61 -14.92
C THR A 87 0.23 21.89 -14.17
N PHE A 88 0.39 21.88 -12.85
CA PHE A 88 0.11 23.06 -12.01
C PHE A 88 0.99 23.06 -10.76
N THR A 89 1.16 24.24 -10.18
CA THR A 89 1.92 24.38 -8.94
C THR A 89 1.01 24.16 -7.73
N GLY A 90 1.36 23.24 -6.86
CA GLY A 90 0.67 22.95 -5.61
C GLY A 90 1.16 23.77 -4.44
N GLU A 91 0.63 23.48 -3.27
CA GLU A 91 1.09 24.08 -2.02
C GLU A 91 2.58 23.78 -1.78
N GLY A 92 3.33 24.77 -1.31
CA GLY A 92 4.76 24.66 -1.08
C GLY A 92 5.63 24.72 -2.36
N GLY A 93 5.05 25.19 -3.51
CA GLY A 93 5.81 25.38 -4.75
C GLY A 93 6.08 24.09 -5.54
N LYS A 94 5.60 22.93 -5.10
CA LYS A 94 5.80 21.66 -5.81
C LYS A 94 5.03 21.60 -7.12
N ILE A 95 5.67 21.06 -8.14
CA ILE A 95 5.04 20.82 -9.44
C ILE A 95 4.15 19.57 -9.31
N LEU A 96 2.86 19.74 -9.61
CA LEU A 96 1.86 18.68 -9.67
C LEU A 96 1.53 18.37 -11.11
N VAL A 97 1.63 17.11 -11.50
CA VAL A 97 1.30 16.62 -12.84
C VAL A 97 0.07 15.72 -12.76
N GLU A 98 -0.96 16.05 -13.48
CA GLU A 98 -2.15 15.22 -13.61
C GLU A 98 -2.04 14.35 -14.85
N LEU A 99 -2.08 13.04 -14.63
CA LEU A 99 -1.94 12.00 -15.64
C LEU A 99 -3.29 11.33 -15.89
N GLN A 100 -3.60 11.07 -17.15
CA GLN A 100 -4.82 10.38 -17.58
C GLN A 100 -4.48 9.32 -18.63
N ASN A 101 -5.38 8.37 -18.84
CA ASN A 101 -5.25 7.43 -19.93
C ASN A 101 -5.15 8.15 -21.26
N SER A 102 -4.11 7.86 -22.03
CA SER A 102 -3.97 8.37 -23.39
C SER A 102 -5.05 7.76 -24.29
N THR A 103 -5.79 8.59 -25.03
CA THR A 103 -6.79 8.16 -26.01
C THR A 103 -6.19 7.35 -27.16
N ALA A 104 -4.88 7.46 -27.39
CA ALA A 104 -4.16 6.67 -28.38
C ALA A 104 -3.97 5.20 -27.97
N MET A 105 -3.90 4.94 -26.65
CA MET A 105 -3.60 3.59 -26.11
C MET A 105 -4.81 2.94 -25.43
N HIS A 106 -5.77 3.73 -24.97
CA HIS A 106 -6.91 3.26 -24.20
C HIS A 106 -8.23 3.72 -24.81
N SER A 107 -9.19 2.80 -24.88
CA SER A 107 -10.56 3.10 -25.31
C SER A 107 -11.42 3.71 -24.19
N THR A 108 -10.97 3.64 -22.95
CA THR A 108 -11.68 4.13 -21.76
C THR A 108 -10.85 5.17 -21.02
N SER A 109 -11.51 6.17 -20.47
CA SER A 109 -10.86 7.18 -19.61
C SER A 109 -10.54 6.66 -18.22
N ALA A 110 -11.20 5.56 -17.77
CA ALA A 110 -10.96 4.98 -16.46
C ALA A 110 -9.57 4.35 -16.40
N LEU A 111 -8.83 4.65 -15.32
CA LEU A 111 -7.53 4.04 -15.06
C LEU A 111 -7.69 2.53 -14.89
N SER A 112 -6.70 1.77 -15.36
CA SER A 112 -6.63 0.32 -15.13
C SER A 112 -6.60 0.02 -13.63
N GLN A 113 -6.97 -1.20 -13.25
CA GLN A 113 -6.91 -1.61 -11.85
C GLN A 113 -5.50 -1.42 -11.29
N HIS A 114 -5.37 -0.74 -10.17
CA HIS A 114 -4.08 -0.40 -9.56
C HIS A 114 -4.14 -0.35 -8.04
N THR A 115 -2.96 -0.36 -7.40
CA THR A 115 -2.79 -0.30 -5.95
C THR A 115 -2.23 1.04 -5.45
N PHE A 116 -2.16 2.06 -6.31
CA PHE A 116 -1.68 3.39 -5.92
C PHE A 116 -2.59 4.05 -4.91
N ARG A 117 -1.98 4.67 -3.91
CA ARG A 117 -2.66 5.47 -2.87
C ARG A 117 -1.96 6.81 -2.70
N PRO A 118 -2.66 7.85 -2.25
CA PRO A 118 -2.02 9.11 -1.87
C PRO A 118 -0.90 8.86 -0.84
N GLY A 119 0.28 9.45 -1.10
CA GLY A 119 1.49 9.26 -0.30
C GLY A 119 2.44 8.16 -0.80
N ASP A 120 2.04 7.34 -1.77
CA ASP A 120 2.94 6.35 -2.36
C ASP A 120 4.05 7.03 -3.20
N LEU A 121 5.26 6.49 -3.10
CA LEU A 121 6.37 6.88 -3.99
C LEU A 121 6.19 6.22 -5.35
N CYS A 122 6.45 6.97 -6.41
CA CYS A 122 6.38 6.46 -7.77
C CYS A 122 7.51 7.03 -8.63
N ALA A 123 7.79 6.32 -9.72
CA ALA A 123 8.64 6.78 -10.80
C ALA A 123 7.80 7.00 -12.05
N LEU A 124 8.05 8.10 -12.73
CA LEU A 124 7.53 8.39 -14.06
C LEU A 124 8.62 8.09 -15.06
N GLU A 125 8.29 7.31 -16.07
CA GLU A 125 9.18 6.94 -17.17
C GLU A 125 8.46 7.15 -18.48
N GLU A 126 9.20 7.46 -19.53
CA GLU A 126 8.68 7.45 -20.89
C GLU A 126 8.43 6.02 -21.36
N HIS A 127 7.31 5.74 -22.01
CA HIS A 127 6.90 4.38 -22.38
C HIS A 127 7.86 3.69 -23.37
N ASP A 128 8.51 4.47 -24.23
CA ASP A 128 9.40 3.98 -25.27
C ASP A 128 10.90 4.21 -24.97
N ALA A 129 11.23 4.80 -23.83
CA ALA A 129 12.63 5.02 -23.46
C ALA A 129 13.34 3.67 -23.24
N LYS A 130 14.33 3.38 -24.05
CA LYS A 130 15.28 2.30 -23.78
C LYS A 130 15.85 2.56 -22.40
N LYS A 131 15.55 1.67 -21.44
CA LYS A 131 15.87 1.74 -20.01
C LYS A 131 17.28 2.31 -19.76
N GLN A 132 17.40 3.63 -19.66
CA GLN A 132 18.50 4.25 -18.99
C GLN A 132 17.97 4.72 -17.64
N ALA A 133 18.50 4.14 -16.58
CA ALA A 133 18.07 4.42 -15.19
C ALA A 133 18.26 5.90 -14.78
N GLN A 134 18.72 6.74 -15.66
CA GLN A 134 19.02 8.17 -15.43
C GLN A 134 17.83 9.09 -15.75
N ASP A 135 16.83 8.62 -16.50
CA ASP A 135 15.69 9.46 -16.95
C ASP A 135 14.40 9.24 -16.14
N MET A 136 14.52 8.56 -14.99
CA MET A 136 13.36 8.32 -14.12
C MET A 136 13.06 9.55 -13.26
N VAL A 137 11.93 10.20 -13.55
CA VAL A 137 11.43 11.29 -12.70
C VAL A 137 10.72 10.69 -11.50
N ARG A 138 11.19 10.98 -10.29
CA ARG A 138 10.55 10.52 -9.05
C ARG A 138 9.50 11.49 -8.57
N GLY A 139 8.46 10.96 -7.96
CA GLY A 139 7.40 11.75 -7.38
C GLY A 139 6.61 11.01 -6.31
N VAL A 140 5.71 11.74 -5.70
CA VAL A 140 4.78 11.22 -4.69
C VAL A 140 3.36 11.34 -5.22
N VAL A 141 2.58 10.28 -5.10
CA VAL A 141 1.17 10.29 -5.47
C VAL A 141 0.43 11.28 -4.55
N TYR A 142 -0.10 12.35 -5.13
CA TYR A 142 -0.84 13.37 -4.40
C TYR A 142 -2.33 13.05 -4.31
N ARG A 143 -2.94 12.63 -5.43
CA ARG A 143 -4.36 12.29 -5.52
C ARG A 143 -4.59 11.17 -6.52
N VAL A 144 -5.55 10.32 -6.22
CA VAL A 144 -6.02 9.23 -7.08
C VAL A 144 -7.51 9.40 -7.32
N ASN A 145 -7.92 9.47 -8.58
CA ASN A 145 -9.31 9.47 -9.04
C ASN A 145 -9.55 8.27 -9.93
N ALA A 146 -10.80 8.01 -10.29
CA ALA A 146 -11.16 6.92 -11.21
C ALA A 146 -10.54 7.09 -12.62
N THR A 147 -10.30 8.33 -13.04
CA THR A 147 -9.84 8.67 -14.41
C THR A 147 -8.49 9.39 -14.44
N SER A 148 -7.94 9.78 -13.30
CA SER A 148 -6.69 10.53 -13.24
C SER A 148 -5.86 10.19 -12.00
N LEU A 149 -4.53 10.28 -12.17
CA LEU A 149 -3.53 10.19 -11.12
C LEU A 149 -2.77 11.50 -11.07
N THR A 150 -2.74 12.16 -9.91
CA THR A 150 -1.93 13.37 -9.72
C THR A 150 -0.68 13.03 -8.94
N VAL A 151 0.48 13.39 -9.47
CA VAL A 151 1.79 13.14 -8.88
C VAL A 151 2.48 14.48 -8.59
N ALA A 152 3.02 14.62 -7.39
CA ALA A 152 3.91 15.71 -7.03
C ALA A 152 5.35 15.31 -7.39
N LEU A 153 5.97 16.06 -8.28
CA LEU A 153 7.34 15.79 -8.73
C LEU A 153 8.35 16.30 -7.69
N ASP A 154 9.48 15.61 -7.58
CA ASP A 154 10.61 16.05 -6.78
C ASP A 154 11.43 17.09 -7.59
N GLU A 155 11.80 18.23 -6.98
CA GLU A 155 12.43 19.38 -7.65
C GLU A 155 13.77 19.04 -8.33
N ARG A 156 14.37 17.91 -8.01
CA ARG A 156 15.65 17.47 -8.57
C ARG A 156 15.57 16.90 -9.99
N SER A 157 14.35 16.69 -10.52
CA SER A 157 14.13 16.08 -11.85
C SER A 157 13.67 17.06 -12.92
N GLY A 158 13.68 18.34 -12.65
CA GLY A 158 13.13 19.36 -13.54
C GLY A 158 14.18 20.14 -14.35
N SER A 159 15.00 19.50 -15.13
CA SER A 159 15.59 20.19 -16.30
C SER A 159 14.54 20.16 -17.40
N GLN A 160 13.67 21.17 -17.37
CA GLN A 160 12.74 21.46 -18.42
C GLN A 160 13.50 22.10 -19.57
N GLU A 161 13.98 21.29 -20.48
CA GLU A 161 14.34 21.76 -21.81
C GLU A 161 13.05 21.88 -22.64
N ASP A 162 12.93 23.02 -23.31
CA ASP A 162 11.81 23.48 -24.11
C ASP A 162 11.23 22.37 -24.98
N ASN A 163 10.03 21.89 -24.65
CA ASN A 163 9.29 20.99 -25.50
C ASN A 163 8.71 21.73 -26.67
N ASP A 164 9.41 21.63 -27.78
CA ASP A 164 8.87 21.79 -29.12
C ASP A 164 7.55 21.00 -29.27
N ALA A 165 6.56 21.59 -29.91
CA ALA A 165 5.18 21.13 -30.00
C ALA A 165 5.04 19.83 -30.83
N GLY A 166 5.67 18.77 -30.37
CA GLY A 166 5.56 17.45 -30.95
C GLY A 166 5.04 16.44 -29.92
N LEU A 167 4.13 15.59 -30.31
CA LEU A 167 3.46 14.49 -29.60
C LEU A 167 3.92 14.33 -28.14
N MET A 168 3.02 14.63 -27.20
CA MET A 168 3.26 14.39 -25.77
C MET A 168 3.72 12.94 -25.57
N PRO A 169 4.89 12.68 -24.95
CA PRO A 169 5.37 11.32 -24.76
C PRO A 169 4.38 10.51 -23.93
N LEU A 170 4.21 9.26 -24.31
CA LEU A 170 3.44 8.32 -23.52
C LEU A 170 4.24 7.98 -22.27
N LEU A 171 3.63 8.19 -21.12
CA LEU A 171 4.26 7.95 -19.83
C LEU A 171 3.78 6.64 -19.21
N GLN A 172 4.63 6.05 -18.41
CA GLN A 172 4.29 4.99 -17.49
C GLN A 172 4.64 5.43 -16.06
N VAL A 173 3.80 5.03 -15.11
CA VAL A 173 4.03 5.27 -13.68
C VAL A 173 4.23 3.93 -13.00
N VAL A 174 5.33 3.80 -12.28
CA VAL A 174 5.68 2.58 -11.54
C VAL A 174 5.74 2.89 -10.05
N LYS A 175 5.11 2.05 -9.24
CA LYS A 175 5.12 2.17 -7.78
C LYS A 175 6.49 1.76 -7.24
N LEU A 176 7.06 2.60 -6.37
CA LEU A 176 8.29 2.33 -5.65
C LEU A 176 7.98 1.90 -4.20
N ALA A 177 9.01 1.37 -3.50
CA ALA A 177 8.92 1.09 -2.07
C ALA A 177 8.63 2.38 -1.30
N ASN A 178 7.73 2.33 -0.33
CA ASN A 178 7.34 3.49 0.45
C ASN A 178 8.27 3.69 1.65
N GLU A 179 9.44 4.27 1.43
CA GLU A 179 10.42 4.54 2.48
C GLU A 179 9.96 5.59 3.49
N ALA A 180 9.13 6.55 3.06
CA ALA A 180 8.67 7.64 3.92
C ALA A 180 7.81 7.15 5.10
N SER A 181 7.10 6.04 4.94
CA SER A 181 6.33 5.44 6.03
C SER A 181 7.25 4.87 7.12
N PHE A 182 8.34 4.20 6.73
CA PHE A 182 9.32 3.66 7.68
C PHE A 182 10.03 4.77 8.44
N GLU A 183 10.47 5.83 7.76
CA GLU A 183 11.12 6.98 8.39
C GLU A 183 10.21 7.64 9.44
N ARG A 184 8.93 7.83 9.13
CA ARG A 184 7.97 8.41 10.08
C ARG A 184 7.78 7.54 11.32
N VAL A 185 7.66 6.22 11.15
CA VAL A 185 7.53 5.29 12.27
C VAL A 185 8.80 5.30 13.13
N CYS A 186 9.99 5.25 12.52
CA CYS A 186 11.25 5.34 13.25
C CYS A 186 11.38 6.63 14.05
N LEU A 187 11.01 7.79 13.46
CA LEU A 187 11.03 9.08 14.16
C LEU A 187 10.04 9.15 15.32
N THR A 188 8.94 8.41 15.24
CA THR A 188 7.92 8.40 16.33
C THR A 188 8.34 7.48 17.49
N LEU A 189 9.27 6.55 17.24
CA LEU A 189 9.79 5.61 18.25
C LEU A 189 11.03 6.15 18.99
N LEU A 190 11.60 7.28 18.57
CA LEU A 190 12.70 7.99 19.24
C LEU A 190 12.17 9.01 20.22
#